data_e8857a85d6365d31b2c225bf27db57ec
#
_entry.id   e8857a85d6365d31b2c225bf27db57ec
#
_cell.length_a   1.000
_cell.length_b   1.000
_cell.length_c   1.000
_cell.angle_alpha   90.00
_cell.angle_beta   90.00
_cell.angle_gamma   90.00
#
_symmetry.space_group_name_H-M   'P 1'
#
loop_
_entity.id
_entity.type
_entity.pdbx_description
1 polymer ?
#
loop_
_entity_poly.entity_id
_entity_poly.type
_entity_poly.pdbx_seq_one_letter_code
_entity_poly.pdbx_strand_id
1 'polypeptide(L)'
;MFLYGFVGNAPCGGLLLEKLQACTQPGLDGYGAALMQGGQLLCVKSKESVTALAQQLPESAAPCGLVHARFATCGGRTAENVHPFVTDDYCLAMNGTVENAVALRSALNLLPYPDSDGAVLAALLQAYADSGTVAALRLCC
;
A
#
# COMPACT_ATOMS: atom_id res chain seq x y z
N MET A 1 0.42 6.64 11.61
CA MET A 1 0.56 5.65 10.52
C MET A 1 1.00 4.31 11.07
N PHE A 2 0.54 3.22 10.49
CA PHE A 2 0.94 1.86 10.86
C PHE A 2 1.13 1.05 9.58
N LEU A 3 2.17 0.23 9.53
CA LEU A 3 2.47 -0.70 8.43
C LEU A 3 2.91 -2.03 9.03
N TYR A 4 2.29 -3.12 8.59
CA TYR A 4 2.69 -4.46 8.97
C TYR A 4 2.63 -5.38 7.74
N GLY A 5 3.66 -6.18 7.54
CA GLY A 5 3.74 -7.17 6.47
C GLY A 5 4.06 -8.55 7.02
N PHE A 6 3.62 -9.57 6.32
CA PHE A 6 3.87 -10.96 6.64
C PHE A 6 4.20 -11.76 5.38
N VAL A 7 5.19 -12.62 5.48
CA VAL A 7 5.52 -13.66 4.50
C VAL A 7 5.77 -14.95 5.25
N GLY A 8 5.11 -16.03 4.87
CA GLY A 8 5.25 -17.32 5.57
C GLY A 8 4.58 -18.47 4.83
N ASN A 9 4.30 -19.54 5.53
CA ASN A 9 3.68 -20.77 5.01
C ASN A 9 2.26 -21.00 5.52
N ALA A 10 1.70 -20.03 6.25
CA ALA A 10 0.36 -20.11 6.83
C ALA A 10 -0.50 -18.94 6.35
N PRO A 11 -1.83 -19.07 6.34
CA PRO A 11 -2.74 -17.97 6.06
C PRO A 11 -2.48 -16.78 6.96
N CYS A 12 -2.33 -15.58 6.39
CA CYS A 12 -1.94 -14.38 7.14
C CYS A 12 -3.07 -13.32 7.27
N GLY A 13 -4.17 -13.46 6.53
CA GLY A 13 -5.22 -12.42 6.48
C GLY A 13 -5.78 -12.07 7.86
N GLY A 14 -6.11 -13.06 8.68
CA GLY A 14 -6.61 -12.86 10.05
C GLY A 14 -5.58 -12.17 10.95
N LEU A 15 -4.32 -12.59 10.90
CA LEU A 15 -3.22 -11.97 11.65
C LEU A 15 -3.03 -10.50 11.25
N LEU A 16 -3.02 -10.21 9.96
CA LEU A 16 -2.85 -8.85 9.46
C LEU A 16 -3.97 -7.92 9.92
N LEU A 17 -5.22 -8.38 9.85
CA LEU A 17 -6.38 -7.62 10.35
C LEU A 17 -6.33 -7.42 11.87
N GLU A 18 -5.94 -8.43 12.64
CA GLU A 18 -5.73 -8.31 14.08
C GLU A 18 -4.70 -7.23 14.42
N LYS A 19 -3.54 -7.24 13.74
CA LYS A 19 -2.50 -6.22 13.94
C LYS A 19 -2.97 -4.82 13.54
N LEU A 20 -3.70 -4.71 12.43
CA LEU A 20 -4.26 -3.44 11.99
C LEU A 20 -5.28 -2.90 13.00
N GLN A 21 -6.19 -3.75 13.51
CA GLN A 21 -7.19 -3.38 14.51
C GLN A 21 -6.54 -2.92 15.82
N ALA A 22 -5.50 -3.61 16.27
CA ALA A 22 -4.78 -3.26 17.50
C ALA A 22 -4.07 -1.90 17.42
N CYS A 23 -3.76 -1.43 16.21
CA CYS A 23 -3.09 -0.14 15.98
C CYS A 23 -4.04 0.99 15.55
N THR A 24 -5.36 0.75 15.58
CA THR A 24 -6.36 1.77 15.27
C THR A 24 -6.39 2.84 16.36
N GLN A 25 -6.35 4.10 15.91
CA GLN A 25 -6.43 5.28 16.79
C GLN A 25 -7.19 6.41 16.10
N PRO A 26 -7.73 7.38 16.84
CA PRO A 26 -8.39 8.55 16.26
C PRO A 26 -7.48 9.34 15.31
N GLY A 27 -8.05 9.87 14.24
CA GLY A 27 -7.36 10.73 13.27
C GLY A 27 -6.71 9.99 12.10
N LEU A 28 -6.85 8.68 12.00
CA LEU A 28 -6.46 7.94 10.80
C LEU A 28 -7.43 8.23 9.64
N ASP A 29 -6.87 8.31 8.43
CA ASP A 29 -7.60 8.72 7.22
C ASP A 29 -8.08 7.54 6.37
N GLY A 30 -7.62 6.35 6.67
CA GLY A 30 -8.02 5.15 5.95
C GLY A 30 -7.14 3.93 6.24
N TYR A 31 -7.62 2.81 5.79
CA TYR A 31 -7.06 1.48 6.02
C TYR A 31 -6.96 0.74 4.70
N GLY A 32 -5.87 0.01 4.50
CA GLY A 32 -5.70 -0.81 3.33
C GLY A 32 -5.04 -2.13 3.63
N ALA A 33 -5.36 -3.12 2.81
CA ALA A 33 -4.79 -4.45 2.87
C ALA A 33 -4.48 -4.96 1.48
N ALA A 34 -3.39 -5.70 1.36
CA ALA A 34 -3.08 -6.49 0.18
C ALA A 34 -2.70 -7.90 0.59
N LEU A 35 -3.25 -8.88 -0.10
CA LEU A 35 -2.99 -10.30 0.09
C LEU A 35 -2.56 -10.92 -1.23
N MET A 36 -1.52 -11.75 -1.20
CA MET A 36 -1.04 -12.50 -2.35
C MET A 36 -1.38 -13.98 -2.20
N GLN A 37 -2.18 -14.52 -3.10
CA GLN A 37 -2.58 -15.92 -3.11
C GLN A 37 -2.56 -16.48 -4.53
N GLY A 38 -1.86 -17.59 -4.74
CA GLY A 38 -1.84 -18.27 -6.04
C GLY A 38 -1.35 -17.39 -7.20
N GLY A 39 -0.45 -16.45 -6.94
CA GLY A 39 0.03 -15.47 -7.93
C GLY A 39 -0.94 -14.32 -8.22
N GLN A 40 -2.07 -14.26 -7.53
CA GLN A 40 -3.02 -13.16 -7.63
C GLN A 40 -2.91 -12.23 -6.43
N LEU A 41 -2.90 -10.93 -6.68
CA LEU A 41 -2.92 -9.89 -5.67
C LEU A 41 -4.35 -9.38 -5.48
N LEU A 42 -4.85 -9.52 -4.26
CA LEU A 42 -6.06 -8.85 -3.82
C LEU A 42 -5.68 -7.60 -3.04
N CYS A 43 -6.19 -6.45 -3.43
CA CYS A 43 -5.98 -5.19 -2.72
C CYS A 43 -7.33 -4.54 -2.42
N VAL A 44 -7.56 -4.22 -1.15
CA VAL A 44 -8.77 -3.54 -0.69
C VAL A 44 -8.42 -2.33 0.16
N LYS A 45 -9.28 -1.31 0.13
CA LYS A 45 -9.10 -0.05 0.86
C LYS A 45 -10.43 0.39 1.48
N SER A 46 -10.38 0.97 2.67
CA SER A 46 -11.52 1.56 3.35
C SER A 46 -11.13 2.87 4.01
N LYS A 47 -12.02 3.87 3.92
CA LYS A 47 -11.90 5.12 4.68
C LYS A 47 -12.65 5.07 6.01
N GLU A 48 -13.49 4.08 6.20
CA GLU A 48 -14.43 4.02 7.32
C GLU A 48 -13.79 3.36 8.55
N SER A 49 -13.44 2.07 8.43
CA SER A 49 -12.92 1.29 9.56
C SER A 49 -12.19 0.03 9.10
N VAL A 50 -11.45 -0.58 10.02
CA VAL A 50 -10.87 -1.92 9.80
C VAL A 50 -11.96 -2.97 9.62
N THR A 51 -13.10 -2.83 10.29
CA THR A 51 -14.26 -3.74 10.11
C THR A 51 -14.81 -3.67 8.69
N ALA A 52 -14.99 -2.46 8.16
CA ALA A 52 -15.44 -2.27 6.76
C ALA A 52 -14.40 -2.78 5.75
N LEU A 53 -13.11 -2.67 6.06
CA LEU A 53 -12.03 -3.28 5.27
C LEU A 53 -12.13 -4.81 5.29
N ALA A 54 -12.29 -5.39 6.48
CA ALA A 54 -12.37 -6.84 6.67
C ALA A 54 -13.55 -7.48 5.92
N GLN A 55 -14.69 -6.79 5.85
CA GLN A 55 -15.86 -7.25 5.09
C GLN A 55 -15.62 -7.35 3.58
N GLN A 56 -14.64 -6.65 3.06
CA GLN A 56 -14.25 -6.68 1.65
C GLN A 56 -13.19 -7.75 1.34
N LEU A 57 -12.55 -8.29 2.39
CA LEU A 57 -11.56 -9.34 2.25
C LEU A 57 -12.26 -10.71 2.32
N PRO A 58 -12.18 -11.55 1.28
CA PRO A 58 -12.64 -12.92 1.37
C PRO A 58 -11.77 -13.70 2.37
N GLU A 59 -12.32 -14.80 2.89
CA GLU A 59 -11.47 -15.79 3.55
C GLU A 59 -10.37 -16.24 2.59
N SER A 60 -9.14 -16.08 2.99
CA SER A 60 -7.99 -16.26 2.12
C SER A 60 -6.92 -17.09 2.79
N ALA A 61 -6.41 -18.08 2.05
CA ALA A 61 -5.24 -18.85 2.44
C ALA A 61 -3.91 -18.16 2.06
N ALA A 62 -3.93 -16.86 1.81
CA ALA A 62 -2.76 -16.09 1.39
C ALA A 62 -1.60 -16.22 2.40
N PRO A 63 -0.43 -16.70 1.99
CA PRO A 63 0.75 -16.82 2.85
C PRO A 63 1.58 -15.54 2.92
N CYS A 64 1.19 -14.52 2.16
CA CYS A 64 1.89 -13.25 2.08
C CYS A 64 0.90 -12.10 1.97
N GLY A 65 1.17 -11.01 2.68
CA GLY A 65 0.35 -9.81 2.61
C GLY A 65 0.87 -8.68 3.45
N LEU A 66 0.22 -7.53 3.33
CA LEU A 66 0.50 -6.35 4.13
C LEU A 66 -0.78 -5.57 4.45
N VAL A 67 -0.74 -4.82 5.54
CA VAL A 67 -1.79 -3.89 5.95
C VAL A 67 -1.19 -2.53 6.31
N HIS A 68 -1.96 -1.49 6.07
CA HIS A 68 -1.55 -0.12 6.35
C HIS A 68 -2.71 0.68 6.95
N ALA A 69 -2.42 1.49 7.97
CA ALA A 69 -3.31 2.53 8.48
C ALA A 69 -2.70 3.90 8.17
N ARG A 70 -3.42 4.67 7.35
CA ARG A 70 -2.96 5.95 6.84
C ARG A 70 -3.24 7.08 7.81
N PHE A 71 -2.24 7.94 7.98
CA PHE A 71 -2.39 9.31 8.46
C PHE A 71 -1.87 10.23 7.35
N ALA A 72 -2.73 11.02 6.72
CA ALA A 72 -2.37 11.82 5.57
C ALA A 72 -1.39 12.93 5.94
N THR A 73 -0.19 12.86 5.40
CA THR A 73 0.84 13.91 5.44
C THR A 73 1.01 14.56 4.07
N CYS A 74 0.66 13.84 3.00
CA CYS A 74 0.72 14.28 1.61
C CYS A 74 -0.48 13.75 0.85
N GLY A 75 -1.01 14.53 -0.10
CA GLY A 75 -2.17 14.18 -0.91
C GLY A 75 -3.51 14.30 -0.19
N GLY A 76 -4.59 14.23 -0.95
CA GLY A 76 -5.95 14.31 -0.45
C GLY A 76 -6.35 13.14 0.46
N ARG A 77 -7.39 13.34 1.28
CA ARG A 77 -7.97 12.29 2.13
C ARG A 77 -9.01 11.47 1.37
N THR A 78 -8.61 10.87 0.26
CA THR A 78 -9.45 10.04 -0.61
C THR A 78 -9.07 8.56 -0.49
N ALA A 79 -9.96 7.66 -0.92
CA ALA A 79 -9.71 6.22 -0.89
C ALA A 79 -8.54 5.83 -1.82
N GLU A 80 -8.39 6.52 -2.94
CA GLU A 80 -7.33 6.31 -3.92
C GLU A 80 -5.95 6.56 -3.32
N ASN A 81 -5.85 7.48 -2.35
CA ASN A 81 -4.62 7.83 -1.65
C ASN A 81 -4.30 6.92 -0.45
N VAL A 82 -5.19 6.00 -0.10
CA VAL A 82 -4.89 5.00 0.94
C VAL A 82 -3.91 3.97 0.38
N HIS A 83 -2.87 3.63 1.16
CA HIS A 83 -1.97 2.51 0.84
C HIS A 83 -2.69 1.16 1.00
N PRO A 84 -2.23 0.10 0.33
CA PRO A 84 -1.09 0.07 -0.57
C PRO A 84 -1.41 0.58 -1.98
N PHE A 85 -0.37 0.94 -2.73
CA PHE A 85 -0.44 1.22 -4.17
C PHE A 85 0.01 -0.01 -4.95
N VAL A 86 -0.77 -0.36 -5.96
CA VAL A 86 -0.53 -1.54 -6.80
C VAL A 86 -0.14 -1.07 -8.20
N THR A 87 0.90 -1.67 -8.73
CA THR A 87 1.35 -1.56 -10.12
C THR A 87 1.40 -2.96 -10.72
N ASP A 88 1.90 -3.11 -11.95
CA ASP A 88 1.96 -4.42 -12.61
C ASP A 88 2.88 -5.40 -11.84
N ASP A 89 4.02 -4.92 -11.33
CA ASP A 89 5.03 -5.76 -10.67
C ASP A 89 5.11 -5.57 -9.16
N TYR A 90 4.53 -4.50 -8.61
CA TYR A 90 4.72 -4.13 -7.21
C TYR A 90 3.42 -3.84 -6.47
N CYS A 91 3.44 -4.15 -5.19
CA CYS A 91 2.47 -3.65 -4.23
C CYS A 91 3.25 -2.94 -3.12
N LEU A 92 3.05 -1.64 -2.97
CA LEU A 92 3.84 -0.78 -2.11
C LEU A 92 2.99 -0.11 -1.04
N ALA A 93 3.45 -0.20 0.20
CA ALA A 93 3.02 0.68 1.29
C ALA A 93 4.25 1.26 1.98
N MET A 94 4.16 2.51 2.41
CA MET A 94 5.25 3.18 3.11
C MET A 94 4.76 4.03 4.28
N ASN A 95 5.63 4.18 5.27
CA ASN A 95 5.55 5.20 6.29
C ASN A 95 6.74 6.15 6.07
N GLY A 96 6.49 7.32 5.53
CA GLY A 96 7.54 8.27 5.15
C GLY A 96 7.00 9.37 4.25
N THR A 97 7.91 10.15 3.69
CA THR A 97 7.59 11.23 2.75
C THR A 97 8.61 11.24 1.61
N VAL A 98 8.14 11.37 0.38
CA VAL A 98 8.99 11.59 -0.80
C VAL A 98 9.01 13.08 -1.09
N GLU A 99 10.08 13.76 -0.69
CA GLU A 99 10.17 15.23 -0.73
C GLU A 99 10.04 15.81 -2.15
N ASN A 100 10.57 15.11 -3.15
CA ASN A 100 10.55 15.51 -4.55
C ASN A 100 9.40 14.89 -5.36
N ALA A 101 8.34 14.39 -4.70
CA ALA A 101 7.22 13.69 -5.35
C ALA A 101 6.56 14.50 -6.48
N VAL A 102 6.46 15.82 -6.33
CA VAL A 102 5.88 16.72 -7.36
C VAL A 102 6.73 16.71 -8.63
N ALA A 103 8.05 16.81 -8.49
CA ALA A 103 8.97 16.80 -9.63
C ALA A 103 8.97 15.42 -10.30
N LEU A 104 8.99 14.33 -9.53
CA LEU A 104 8.92 12.97 -10.04
C LEU A 104 7.60 12.68 -10.77
N ARG A 105 6.47 13.16 -10.23
CA ARG A 105 5.15 13.04 -10.88
C ARG A 105 5.16 13.67 -12.26
N SER A 106 5.72 14.87 -12.36
CA SER A 106 5.85 15.58 -13.63
C SER A 106 6.78 14.85 -14.61
N ALA A 107 7.94 14.39 -14.15
CA ALA A 107 8.91 13.67 -14.96
C ALA A 107 8.38 12.34 -15.51
N LEU A 108 7.56 11.66 -14.72
CA LEU A 108 6.92 10.39 -15.09
C LEU A 108 5.59 10.58 -15.84
N ASN A 109 5.15 11.81 -16.09
CA ASN A 109 3.87 12.14 -16.71
C ASN A 109 2.67 11.44 -16.04
N LEU A 110 2.68 11.34 -14.72
CA LEU A 110 1.61 10.67 -13.99
C LEU A 110 0.33 11.51 -13.99
N LEU A 111 -0.80 10.81 -13.99
CA LEU A 111 -2.10 11.43 -13.77
C LEU A 111 -2.13 12.18 -12.43
N PRO A 112 -3.01 13.20 -12.28
CA PRO A 112 -3.09 13.98 -11.05
C PRO A 112 -3.49 13.15 -9.83
N TYR A 113 -4.14 12.02 -10.03
CA TYR A 113 -4.57 11.11 -8.95
C TYR A 113 -4.11 9.67 -9.22
N PRO A 114 -3.76 8.92 -8.14
CA PRO A 114 -3.63 9.34 -6.74
C PRO A 114 -2.55 10.42 -6.58
N ASP A 115 -2.78 11.43 -5.73
CA ASP A 115 -1.84 12.56 -5.50
C ASP A 115 -0.92 12.34 -4.29
N SER A 116 -0.97 11.17 -3.67
CA SER A 116 -0.03 10.74 -2.62
C SER A 116 1.39 10.54 -3.18
N ASP A 117 2.37 10.87 -2.38
CA ASP A 117 3.79 10.62 -2.65
C ASP A 117 4.12 9.12 -2.73
N GLY A 118 3.42 8.28 -1.96
CA GLY A 118 3.53 6.82 -2.07
C GLY A 118 3.10 6.27 -3.43
N ALA A 119 2.09 6.89 -4.06
CA ALA A 119 1.69 6.52 -5.43
C ALA A 119 2.78 6.86 -6.45
N VAL A 120 3.45 8.00 -6.25
CA VAL A 120 4.59 8.40 -7.11
C VAL A 120 5.75 7.43 -6.95
N LEU A 121 6.06 7.02 -5.71
CA LEU A 121 7.12 6.04 -5.47
C LEU A 121 6.78 4.67 -6.09
N ALA A 122 5.54 4.22 -6.02
CA ALA A 122 5.11 2.98 -6.65
C ALA A 122 5.29 3.03 -8.18
N ALA A 123 4.91 4.16 -8.81
CA ALA A 123 5.11 4.37 -10.24
C ALA A 123 6.60 4.46 -10.63
N LEU A 124 7.43 5.06 -9.80
CA LEU A 124 8.88 5.11 -10.00
C LEU A 124 9.50 3.71 -9.95
N LEU A 125 9.11 2.90 -8.96
CA LEU A 125 9.55 1.50 -8.88
C LEU A 125 9.14 0.71 -10.13
N GLN A 126 7.92 0.90 -10.62
CA GLN A 126 7.45 0.26 -11.85
C GLN A 126 8.29 0.67 -13.05
N ALA A 127 8.68 1.94 -13.16
CA ALA A 127 9.51 2.43 -14.28
C ALA A 127 10.90 1.76 -14.31
N TYR A 128 11.37 1.21 -13.21
CA TYR A 128 12.65 0.48 -13.11
C TYR A 128 12.50 -1.04 -12.92
N ALA A 129 11.30 -1.59 -13.12
CA ALA A 129 11.01 -3.01 -12.85
C ALA A 129 11.92 -3.97 -13.63
N ASP A 130 12.24 -3.67 -14.88
CA ASP A 130 13.14 -4.46 -15.73
C ASP A 130 14.57 -4.62 -15.19
N SER A 131 14.98 -3.70 -14.30
CA SER A 131 16.28 -3.77 -13.62
C SER A 131 16.33 -4.80 -12.49
N GLY A 132 15.19 -5.39 -12.14
CA GLY A 132 14.98 -6.25 -10.97
C GLY A 132 14.77 -5.45 -9.68
N THR A 133 14.02 -6.04 -8.74
CA THR A 133 13.50 -5.36 -7.55
C THR A 133 14.56 -4.64 -6.72
N VAL A 134 15.72 -5.27 -6.48
CA VAL A 134 16.80 -4.66 -5.66
C VAL A 134 17.42 -3.47 -6.36
N ALA A 135 17.64 -3.56 -7.68
CA ALA A 135 18.18 -2.46 -8.47
C ALA A 135 17.17 -1.31 -8.57
N ALA A 136 15.89 -1.61 -8.80
CA ALA A 136 14.82 -0.63 -8.82
C ALA A 136 14.75 0.16 -7.49
N LEU A 137 14.78 -0.52 -6.35
CA LEU A 137 14.80 0.13 -5.02
C LEU A 137 16.02 1.05 -4.85
N ARG A 138 17.22 0.63 -5.29
CA ARG A 138 18.42 1.46 -5.21
C ARG A 138 18.36 2.70 -6.10
N LEU A 139 17.67 2.62 -7.24
CA LEU A 139 17.48 3.75 -8.14
C LEU A 139 16.45 4.77 -7.62
N CYS A 140 15.58 4.35 -6.70
CA CYS A 140 14.58 5.21 -6.07
C CYS A 140 15.07 5.91 -4.79
N CYS A 141 16.23 5.52 -4.26
CA CYS A 141 16.86 6.11 -3.06
C CYS A 141 17.98 7.05 -3.45
#